data_4209efea828e5a9b838936da5ebeb6ac
#
_entry.id   4209efea828e5a9b838936da5ebeb6ac
#
_cell.length_a   1.000
_cell.length_b   1.000
_cell.length_c   1.000
_cell.angle_alpha   90.00
_cell.angle_beta   90.00
_cell.angle_gamma   90.00
#
_symmetry.space_group_name_H-M   'P 1'
#
loop_
_entity.id
_entity.type
_entity.pdbx_description
1 polymer ?
#
loop_
_entity_poly.entity_id
_entity_poly.type
_entity_poly.pdbx_seq_one_letter_code
_entity_poly.pdbx_strand_id
1 'polypeptide(L)'
;MLWTEKYRPKNIHELIGQEIFKLDAENWIEIKDMPNILLYGQAGVGKTAAAGILANEMLESELDSNYFEINASDDRRLEVVRTTIKDIAQQKAIGDVPFKIILLDEIDGMTTDAQNALKRVMERYASNVRFIITANDRSKIIYPLQSRCANYFFTKLDSTTISTLLKTILSREDISHPSDVDLGQFISHYNGDVRRTITELQAALASGTSLKRQVNKSLERYDDILQLLESENHRKALEELHNALYSGKTVKDICYGLHEVIVKSDMSDDSKYKYLRAVGEAEWRGNSMTPRVLVSWLVAQLK
;
A
#
# COMPACT_ATOMS: atom_id res chain seq x y z
N MET A 1 -0.69 -19.43 11.47
CA MET A 1 -1.56 -18.62 10.62
C MET A 1 -0.95 -17.22 10.49
N LEU A 2 -1.00 -16.59 9.32
CA LEU A 2 -0.50 -15.21 9.16
C LEU A 2 -1.40 -14.24 9.91
N TRP A 3 -0.80 -13.32 10.67
CA TRP A 3 -1.56 -12.34 11.45
C TRP A 3 -2.31 -11.36 10.57
N THR A 4 -1.78 -11.03 9.40
CA THR A 4 -2.46 -10.20 8.40
C THR A 4 -3.80 -10.76 7.94
N GLU A 5 -3.95 -12.10 7.93
CA GLU A 5 -5.20 -12.76 7.60
C GLU A 5 -6.06 -13.03 8.86
N LYS A 6 -5.42 -13.44 9.97
CA LYS A 6 -6.13 -13.72 11.25
C LYS A 6 -6.82 -12.48 11.80
N TYR A 7 -6.18 -11.30 11.67
CA TYR A 7 -6.66 -10.02 12.19
C TYR A 7 -7.17 -9.08 11.08
N ARG A 8 -7.45 -9.62 9.90
CA ARG A 8 -8.12 -8.86 8.84
C ARG A 8 -9.51 -8.45 9.33
N PRO A 9 -9.87 -7.16 9.26
CA PRO A 9 -11.20 -6.71 9.68
C PRO A 9 -12.29 -7.44 8.88
N LYS A 10 -13.38 -7.83 9.57
CA LYS A 10 -14.47 -8.64 9.01
C LYS A 10 -15.74 -7.86 8.75
N ASN A 11 -15.87 -6.70 9.37
CA ASN A 11 -17.01 -5.80 9.21
C ASN A 11 -16.52 -4.34 9.18
N ILE A 12 -17.42 -3.42 8.76
CA ILE A 12 -17.06 -2.02 8.56
C ILE A 12 -16.62 -1.33 9.85
N HIS A 13 -17.15 -1.72 11.00
CA HIS A 13 -16.80 -1.14 12.30
C HIS A 13 -15.39 -1.55 12.76
N GLU A 14 -14.89 -2.72 12.32
CA GLU A 14 -13.53 -3.17 12.58
C GLU A 14 -12.49 -2.49 11.68
N LEU A 15 -12.92 -1.82 10.60
CA LEU A 15 -12.02 -1.06 9.74
C LEU A 15 -11.47 0.13 10.51
N ILE A 16 -10.15 0.19 10.64
CA ILE A 16 -9.47 1.22 11.42
C ILE A 16 -9.21 2.45 10.55
N GLY A 17 -9.56 3.63 11.05
CA GLY A 17 -9.48 4.89 10.31
C GLY A 17 -10.51 4.97 9.18
N GLN A 18 -10.27 5.85 8.21
CA GLN A 18 -11.10 6.02 7.00
C GLN A 18 -12.56 6.40 7.33
N GLU A 19 -12.77 7.26 8.32
CA GLU A 19 -14.09 7.55 8.92
C GLU A 19 -15.13 8.02 7.91
N ILE A 20 -14.73 8.84 6.90
CA ILE A 20 -15.66 9.31 5.86
C ILE A 20 -16.19 8.12 5.03
N PHE A 21 -15.29 7.21 4.62
CA PHE A 21 -15.67 6.02 3.88
C PHE A 21 -16.59 5.11 4.71
N LYS A 22 -16.30 4.95 6.01
CA LYS A 22 -17.11 4.11 6.91
C LYS A 22 -18.53 4.62 7.01
N LEU A 23 -18.72 5.93 7.25
CA LEU A 23 -20.03 6.55 7.35
C LEU A 23 -20.85 6.36 6.07
N ASP A 24 -20.25 6.57 4.91
CA ASP A 24 -20.95 6.37 3.64
C ASP A 24 -21.23 4.89 3.39
N ALA A 25 -20.29 3.99 3.73
CA ALA A 25 -20.49 2.55 3.60
C ALA A 25 -21.62 2.02 4.47
N GLU A 26 -21.73 2.46 5.73
CA GLU A 26 -22.86 2.13 6.64
C GLU A 26 -24.20 2.53 6.00
N ASN A 27 -24.28 3.74 5.45
CA ASN A 27 -25.47 4.21 4.77
C ASN A 27 -25.82 3.36 3.53
N TRP A 28 -24.81 3.00 2.71
CA TRP A 28 -25.07 2.14 1.53
C TRP A 28 -25.54 0.74 1.92
N ILE A 29 -25.01 0.17 2.98
CA ILE A 29 -25.44 -1.12 3.51
C ILE A 29 -26.90 -1.05 3.97
N GLU A 30 -27.29 0.02 4.67
CA GLU A 30 -28.65 0.23 5.15
C GLU A 30 -29.65 0.37 3.99
N ILE A 31 -29.34 1.18 2.97
CA ILE A 31 -30.22 1.38 1.81
C ILE A 31 -30.12 0.28 0.76
N LYS A 32 -29.20 -0.67 0.92
CA LYS A 32 -28.89 -1.76 -0.03
C LYS A 32 -28.59 -1.26 -1.46
N ASP A 33 -27.97 -0.08 -1.58
CA ASP A 33 -27.47 0.47 -2.85
C ASP A 33 -26.19 1.27 -2.63
N MET A 34 -25.31 1.25 -3.64
CA MET A 34 -24.03 1.95 -3.59
C MET A 34 -23.64 2.50 -4.96
N PRO A 35 -22.89 3.60 -5.04
CA PRO A 35 -22.28 4.04 -6.29
C PRO A 35 -21.11 3.12 -6.69
N ASN A 36 -20.55 3.33 -7.89
CA ASN A 36 -19.20 2.84 -8.14
C ASN A 36 -18.20 3.61 -7.26
N ILE A 37 -17.17 2.93 -6.76
CA ILE A 37 -16.25 3.47 -5.77
C ILE A 37 -14.82 3.37 -6.28
N LEU A 38 -14.02 4.42 -6.05
CA LEU A 38 -12.58 4.41 -6.25
C LEU A 38 -11.87 4.68 -4.91
N LEU A 39 -11.20 3.65 -4.38
CA LEU A 39 -10.36 3.71 -3.20
C LEU A 39 -8.90 3.92 -3.64
N TYR A 40 -8.29 5.03 -3.29
CA TYR A 40 -6.91 5.31 -3.68
C TYR A 40 -6.07 5.78 -2.50
N GLY A 41 -4.77 5.49 -2.54
CA GLY A 41 -3.80 5.80 -1.49
C GLY A 41 -2.69 4.77 -1.42
N GLN A 42 -1.75 4.94 -0.50
CA GLN A 42 -0.59 4.06 -0.39
C GLN A 42 -0.96 2.57 -0.24
N ALA A 43 0.01 1.70 -0.56
CA ALA A 43 -0.11 0.28 -0.26
C ALA A 43 -0.22 0.04 1.27
N GLY A 44 -0.95 -1.01 1.67
CA GLY A 44 -1.03 -1.42 3.07
C GLY A 44 -1.98 -0.62 3.97
N VAL A 45 -2.74 0.37 3.44
CA VAL A 45 -3.70 1.20 4.22
C VAL A 45 -5.11 0.62 4.31
N GLY A 46 -5.35 -0.58 3.78
CA GLY A 46 -6.62 -1.30 3.95
C GLY A 46 -7.63 -1.17 2.81
N LYS A 47 -7.28 -0.62 1.63
CA LYS A 47 -8.21 -0.46 0.48
C LYS A 47 -8.93 -1.75 0.08
N THR A 48 -8.16 -2.81 -0.21
CA THR A 48 -8.70 -4.12 -0.61
C THR A 48 -9.51 -4.78 0.52
N ALA A 49 -9.09 -4.59 1.78
CA ALA A 49 -9.84 -5.08 2.93
C ALA A 49 -11.21 -4.38 3.03
N ALA A 50 -11.24 -3.05 2.92
CA ALA A 50 -12.47 -2.26 2.94
C ALA A 50 -13.42 -2.65 1.80
N ALA A 51 -12.89 -2.88 0.59
CA ALA A 51 -13.67 -3.36 -0.54
C ALA A 51 -14.33 -4.71 -0.28
N GLY A 52 -13.56 -5.68 0.24
CA GLY A 52 -14.07 -7.01 0.57
C GLY A 52 -15.12 -6.99 1.70
N ILE A 53 -14.91 -6.17 2.73
CA ILE A 53 -15.87 -5.97 3.81
C ILE A 53 -17.19 -5.42 3.26
N LEU A 54 -17.13 -4.33 2.50
CA LEU A 54 -18.33 -3.72 1.93
C LEU A 54 -19.09 -4.71 1.03
N ALA A 55 -18.37 -5.46 0.18
CA ALA A 55 -19.00 -6.48 -0.65
C ALA A 55 -19.69 -7.57 0.19
N ASN A 56 -19.03 -8.03 1.27
CA ASN A 56 -19.58 -9.04 2.16
C ASN A 56 -20.86 -8.56 2.87
N GLU A 57 -20.87 -7.32 3.38
CA GLU A 57 -22.04 -6.78 4.08
C GLU A 57 -23.19 -6.39 3.13
N MET A 58 -22.85 -6.03 1.88
CA MET A 58 -23.87 -5.73 0.85
C MET A 58 -24.54 -6.98 0.28
N LEU A 59 -23.80 -8.09 0.14
CA LEU A 59 -24.25 -9.30 -0.54
C LEU A 59 -24.63 -10.44 0.43
N GLU A 60 -24.18 -10.37 1.68
CA GLU A 60 -24.48 -11.33 2.75
C GLU A 60 -24.33 -12.80 2.29
N SER A 61 -25.41 -13.59 2.33
CA SER A 61 -25.43 -14.99 1.89
C SER A 61 -25.20 -15.20 0.40
N GLU A 62 -25.36 -14.17 -0.42
CA GLU A 62 -25.25 -14.23 -1.88
C GLU A 62 -23.86 -13.81 -2.39
N LEU A 63 -22.87 -13.64 -1.48
CA LEU A 63 -21.52 -13.18 -1.79
C LEU A 63 -20.84 -14.05 -2.85
N ASP A 64 -20.81 -15.36 -2.67
CA ASP A 64 -20.06 -16.28 -3.54
C ASP A 64 -20.55 -16.26 -5.01
N SER A 65 -21.81 -15.92 -5.22
CA SER A 65 -22.43 -15.88 -6.56
C SER A 65 -22.37 -14.51 -7.23
N ASN A 66 -22.13 -13.43 -6.44
CA ASN A 66 -22.28 -12.06 -6.92
C ASN A 66 -21.04 -11.18 -6.68
N TYR A 67 -19.99 -11.68 -6.04
CA TYR A 67 -18.73 -10.98 -5.84
C TYR A 67 -17.61 -11.56 -6.71
N PHE A 68 -16.92 -10.70 -7.43
CA PHE A 68 -15.83 -11.06 -8.32
C PHE A 68 -14.63 -10.16 -8.05
N GLU A 69 -13.51 -10.75 -7.69
CA GLU A 69 -12.25 -10.04 -7.49
C GLU A 69 -11.31 -10.30 -8.67
N ILE A 70 -10.86 -9.23 -9.30
CA ILE A 70 -9.95 -9.26 -10.45
C ILE A 70 -8.77 -8.36 -10.13
N ASN A 71 -7.57 -8.94 -10.12
CA ASN A 71 -6.33 -8.16 -9.99
C ASN A 71 -5.97 -7.58 -11.36
N ALA A 72 -6.10 -6.26 -11.48
CA ALA A 72 -5.83 -5.55 -12.72
C ALA A 72 -4.34 -5.41 -13.04
N SER A 73 -3.44 -5.71 -12.09
CA SER A 73 -1.99 -5.72 -12.30
C SER A 73 -1.51 -6.99 -12.99
N ASP A 74 -2.16 -8.13 -12.74
CA ASP A 74 -1.83 -9.42 -13.36
C ASP A 74 -2.33 -9.48 -14.81
N ASP A 75 -3.50 -8.90 -15.06
CA ASP A 75 -4.16 -8.91 -16.35
C ASP A 75 -4.30 -7.49 -16.93
N ARG A 76 -3.19 -6.88 -17.30
CA ARG A 76 -3.11 -5.52 -17.88
C ARG A 76 -3.81 -5.38 -19.23
N ARG A 77 -4.35 -6.47 -19.76
CA ARG A 77 -4.82 -6.58 -21.13
C ARG A 77 -6.23 -6.04 -21.30
N LEU A 78 -6.42 -5.29 -22.36
CA LEU A 78 -7.74 -4.85 -22.84
C LEU A 78 -8.74 -6.02 -22.97
N GLU A 79 -8.24 -7.21 -23.24
CA GLU A 79 -9.03 -8.43 -23.48
C GLU A 79 -9.80 -8.86 -22.23
N VAL A 80 -9.20 -8.79 -21.03
CA VAL A 80 -9.88 -9.11 -19.76
C VAL A 80 -11.09 -8.23 -19.53
N VAL A 81 -10.98 -6.94 -19.82
CA VAL A 81 -12.14 -6.02 -19.71
C VAL A 81 -13.20 -6.35 -20.74
N ARG A 82 -12.81 -6.71 -21.97
CA ARG A 82 -13.73 -6.97 -23.06
C ARG A 82 -14.45 -8.31 -22.95
N THR A 83 -13.84 -9.29 -22.32
CA THR A 83 -14.38 -10.64 -22.14
C THR A 83 -14.89 -10.82 -20.70
N THR A 84 -13.98 -11.11 -19.76
CA THR A 84 -14.33 -11.52 -18.41
C THR A 84 -15.23 -10.52 -17.67
N ILE A 85 -14.80 -9.24 -17.61
CA ILE A 85 -15.59 -8.21 -16.88
C ILE A 85 -16.93 -7.98 -17.58
N LYS A 86 -16.93 -7.95 -18.91
CA LYS A 86 -18.17 -7.78 -19.68
C LYS A 86 -19.11 -8.95 -19.49
N ASP A 87 -18.63 -10.20 -19.51
CA ASP A 87 -19.46 -11.41 -19.36
C ASP A 87 -20.09 -11.46 -17.97
N ILE A 88 -19.35 -11.11 -16.91
CA ILE A 88 -19.87 -10.98 -15.57
C ILE A 88 -20.95 -9.89 -15.51
N ALA A 89 -20.69 -8.73 -16.11
CA ALA A 89 -21.58 -7.57 -16.07
C ALA A 89 -22.88 -7.76 -16.87
N GLN A 90 -22.88 -8.61 -17.90
CA GLN A 90 -24.08 -8.92 -18.68
C GLN A 90 -25.10 -9.76 -17.92
N GLN A 91 -24.65 -10.55 -16.96
CA GLN A 91 -25.52 -11.44 -16.20
C GLN A 91 -26.14 -10.67 -15.03
N LYS A 92 -27.43 -10.91 -14.78
CA LYS A 92 -28.10 -10.39 -13.59
C LYS A 92 -27.52 -11.01 -12.32
N ALA A 93 -27.69 -10.32 -11.20
CA ALA A 93 -27.39 -10.87 -9.89
C ALA A 93 -28.23 -12.13 -9.62
N ILE A 94 -27.68 -13.04 -8.82
CA ILE A 94 -28.32 -14.29 -8.40
C ILE A 94 -28.83 -14.08 -6.98
N GLY A 95 -30.04 -14.56 -6.68
CA GLY A 95 -30.65 -14.39 -5.36
C GLY A 95 -31.35 -13.03 -5.19
N ASP A 96 -31.56 -12.62 -3.95
CA ASP A 96 -32.31 -11.40 -3.57
C ASP A 96 -31.35 -10.21 -3.33
N VAL A 97 -30.46 -9.96 -4.31
CA VAL A 97 -29.54 -8.81 -4.28
C VAL A 97 -29.71 -7.96 -5.55
N PRO A 98 -29.59 -6.63 -5.44
CA PRO A 98 -29.93 -5.73 -6.55
C PRO A 98 -28.89 -5.75 -7.67
N PHE A 99 -27.63 -6.09 -7.39
CA PHE A 99 -26.51 -6.05 -8.33
C PHE A 99 -25.37 -7.00 -7.92
N LYS A 100 -24.47 -7.25 -8.86
CA LYS A 100 -23.17 -7.88 -8.60
C LYS A 100 -22.15 -6.83 -8.22
N ILE A 101 -21.13 -7.21 -7.47
CA ILE A 101 -19.99 -6.37 -7.15
C ILE A 101 -18.75 -6.93 -7.83
N ILE A 102 -18.04 -6.09 -8.59
CA ILE A 102 -16.74 -6.41 -9.18
C ILE A 102 -15.68 -5.53 -8.50
N LEU A 103 -14.77 -6.16 -7.76
CA LEU A 103 -13.56 -5.52 -7.28
C LEU A 103 -12.49 -5.58 -8.37
N LEU A 104 -11.99 -4.41 -8.76
CA LEU A 104 -10.82 -4.27 -9.62
C LEU A 104 -9.66 -3.76 -8.78
N ASP A 105 -8.79 -4.66 -8.35
CA ASP A 105 -7.66 -4.32 -7.49
C ASP A 105 -6.47 -3.84 -8.34
N GLU A 106 -5.78 -2.78 -7.87
CA GLU A 106 -4.58 -2.21 -8.49
C GLU A 106 -4.76 -1.77 -9.96
N ILE A 107 -5.86 -1.06 -10.25
CA ILE A 107 -6.19 -0.61 -11.63
C ILE A 107 -5.13 0.34 -12.23
N ASP A 108 -4.28 0.95 -11.43
CA ASP A 108 -3.15 1.78 -11.87
C ASP A 108 -2.09 0.99 -12.67
N GLY A 109 -2.18 -0.35 -12.69
CA GLY A 109 -1.46 -1.22 -13.60
C GLY A 109 -2.08 -1.36 -15.00
N MET A 110 -3.34 -0.96 -15.22
CA MET A 110 -4.05 -1.10 -16.51
C MET A 110 -3.61 -0.07 -17.53
N THR A 111 -3.59 -0.48 -18.82
CA THR A 111 -3.39 0.46 -19.92
C THR A 111 -4.56 1.43 -20.06
N THR A 112 -4.30 2.61 -20.65
CA THR A 112 -5.33 3.63 -20.92
C THR A 112 -6.48 3.08 -21.77
N ASP A 113 -6.19 2.21 -22.74
CA ASP A 113 -7.22 1.58 -23.59
C ASP A 113 -8.10 0.62 -22.81
N ALA A 114 -7.53 -0.15 -21.87
CA ALA A 114 -8.28 -1.02 -20.99
C ALA A 114 -9.20 -0.19 -20.06
N GLN A 115 -8.70 0.91 -19.51
CA GLN A 115 -9.50 1.83 -18.69
C GLN A 115 -10.63 2.48 -19.51
N ASN A 116 -10.41 2.85 -20.76
CA ASN A 116 -11.46 3.36 -21.65
C ASN A 116 -12.53 2.31 -22.00
N ALA A 117 -12.13 1.05 -22.13
CA ALA A 117 -13.09 -0.05 -22.33
C ALA A 117 -13.91 -0.29 -21.05
N LEU A 118 -13.28 -0.28 -19.89
CA LEU A 118 -13.94 -0.41 -18.59
C LEU A 118 -15.01 0.68 -18.39
N LYS A 119 -14.69 1.93 -18.70
CA LYS A 119 -15.67 3.03 -18.66
C LYS A 119 -16.96 2.71 -19.40
N ARG A 120 -16.83 2.12 -20.62
CA ARG A 120 -18.02 1.73 -21.42
C ARG A 120 -18.82 0.60 -20.79
N VAL A 121 -18.13 -0.35 -20.14
CA VAL A 121 -18.78 -1.44 -19.41
C VAL A 121 -19.54 -0.89 -18.21
N MET A 122 -18.93 0.00 -17.43
CA MET A 122 -19.56 0.66 -16.27
C MET A 122 -20.83 1.41 -16.67
N GLU A 123 -20.83 2.14 -17.78
CA GLU A 123 -22.00 2.87 -18.30
C GLU A 123 -23.09 1.92 -18.75
N ARG A 124 -22.73 0.89 -19.51
CA ARG A 124 -23.69 -0.01 -20.15
C ARG A 124 -24.41 -0.93 -19.18
N TYR A 125 -23.74 -1.36 -18.13
CA TYR A 125 -24.25 -2.36 -17.19
C TYR A 125 -24.48 -1.82 -15.78
N ALA A 126 -24.68 -0.52 -15.64
CA ALA A 126 -24.88 0.16 -14.36
C ALA A 126 -26.09 -0.38 -13.56
N SER A 127 -27.08 -0.99 -14.22
CA SER A 127 -28.23 -1.64 -13.54
C SER A 127 -27.88 -2.99 -12.92
N ASN A 128 -26.81 -3.66 -13.38
CA ASN A 128 -26.52 -5.04 -12.99
C ASN A 128 -25.30 -5.15 -12.09
N VAL A 129 -24.40 -4.15 -12.12
CA VAL A 129 -23.08 -4.24 -11.48
C VAL A 129 -22.70 -2.93 -10.81
N ARG A 130 -22.05 -3.04 -9.66
CA ARG A 130 -21.28 -1.96 -9.04
C ARG A 130 -19.79 -2.32 -9.03
N PHE A 131 -18.96 -1.33 -9.29
CA PHE A 131 -17.51 -1.49 -9.30
C PHE A 131 -16.92 -0.88 -8.04
N ILE A 132 -16.07 -1.65 -7.37
CA ILE A 132 -15.13 -1.14 -6.38
C ILE A 132 -13.75 -1.22 -7.01
N ILE A 133 -13.10 -0.08 -7.13
CA ILE A 133 -11.82 0.05 -7.82
C ILE A 133 -10.78 0.47 -6.80
N THR A 134 -9.62 -0.19 -6.76
CA THR A 134 -8.51 0.28 -5.94
C THR A 134 -7.34 0.74 -6.81
N ALA A 135 -6.58 1.73 -6.31
CA ALA A 135 -5.37 2.22 -6.93
C ALA A 135 -4.37 2.71 -5.88
N ASN A 136 -3.08 2.53 -6.14
CA ASN A 136 -2.05 3.15 -5.32
C ASN A 136 -1.78 4.59 -5.76
N ASP A 137 -1.90 4.87 -7.05
CA ASP A 137 -1.66 6.19 -7.65
C ASP A 137 -2.86 6.63 -8.50
N ARG A 138 -3.64 7.59 -7.96
CA ARG A 138 -4.79 8.17 -8.66
C ARG A 138 -4.42 8.83 -9.98
N SER A 139 -3.21 9.36 -10.12
CA SER A 139 -2.78 10.07 -11.34
C SER A 139 -2.72 9.16 -12.58
N LYS A 140 -2.60 7.85 -12.37
CA LYS A 140 -2.61 6.84 -13.43
C LYS A 140 -4.01 6.43 -13.89
N ILE A 141 -5.05 6.91 -13.20
CA ILE A 141 -6.44 6.61 -13.56
C ILE A 141 -6.97 7.73 -14.44
N ILE A 142 -7.56 7.37 -15.58
CA ILE A 142 -8.13 8.36 -16.49
C ILE A 142 -9.29 9.11 -15.82
N TYR A 143 -9.37 10.40 -16.06
CA TYR A 143 -10.42 11.26 -15.48
C TYR A 143 -11.86 10.73 -15.73
N PRO A 144 -12.20 10.20 -16.93
CA PRO A 144 -13.52 9.63 -17.17
C PRO A 144 -13.93 8.46 -16.28
N LEU A 145 -12.99 7.68 -15.74
CA LEU A 145 -13.28 6.67 -14.72
C LEU A 145 -13.45 7.31 -13.34
N GLN A 146 -12.55 8.22 -12.98
CA GLN A 146 -12.62 8.93 -11.70
C GLN A 146 -13.98 9.65 -11.51
N SER A 147 -14.50 10.27 -12.58
CA SER A 147 -15.77 11.00 -12.54
C SER A 147 -17.02 10.12 -12.43
N ARG A 148 -16.88 8.80 -12.61
CA ARG A 148 -17.97 7.81 -12.49
C ARG A 148 -17.95 7.07 -11.17
N CYS A 149 -17.03 7.41 -10.29
CA CYS A 149 -16.88 6.79 -8.98
C CYS A 149 -16.99 7.83 -7.87
N ALA A 150 -17.52 7.44 -6.73
CA ALA A 150 -17.28 8.12 -5.48
C ALA A 150 -15.82 7.86 -5.09
N ASN A 151 -15.04 8.94 -4.88
CA ASN A 151 -13.59 8.84 -4.73
C ASN A 151 -13.21 9.00 -3.26
N TYR A 152 -12.52 8.00 -2.68
CA TYR A 152 -12.07 8.01 -1.30
C TYR A 152 -10.56 7.89 -1.23
N PHE A 153 -9.93 8.90 -0.64
CA PHE A 153 -8.50 8.87 -0.34
C PHE A 153 -8.27 8.15 0.98
N PHE A 154 -7.68 6.98 0.91
CA PHE A 154 -7.28 6.19 2.07
C PHE A 154 -5.95 6.73 2.61
N THR A 155 -6.04 7.42 3.73
CA THR A 155 -4.89 8.00 4.41
C THR A 155 -4.11 6.95 5.18
N LYS A 156 -2.83 7.24 5.41
CA LYS A 156 -2.04 6.46 6.38
C LYS A 156 -2.68 6.59 7.75
N LEU A 157 -2.65 5.50 8.49
CA LEU A 157 -3.00 5.54 9.91
C LEU A 157 -1.89 6.24 10.69
N ASP A 158 -2.26 6.99 11.71
CA ASP A 158 -1.32 7.58 12.63
C ASP A 158 -0.66 6.50 13.52
N SER A 159 0.51 6.82 14.07
CA SER A 159 1.29 5.87 14.86
C SER A 159 0.58 5.42 16.13
N THR A 160 -0.30 6.23 16.72
CA THR A 160 -1.05 5.89 17.94
C THR A 160 -2.13 4.85 17.62
N THR A 161 -2.82 5.01 16.52
CA THR A 161 -3.83 4.07 16.01
C THR A 161 -3.20 2.72 15.67
N ILE A 162 -2.07 2.72 14.96
CA ILE A 162 -1.33 1.47 14.65
C ILE A 162 -0.82 0.81 15.93
N SER A 163 -0.30 1.59 16.89
CA SER A 163 0.15 1.06 18.19
C SER A 163 -0.97 0.35 18.94
N THR A 164 -2.16 0.94 18.96
CA THR A 164 -3.34 0.33 19.59
C THR A 164 -3.73 -0.99 18.92
N LEU A 165 -3.72 -1.04 17.59
CA LEU A 165 -3.95 -2.26 16.83
C LEU A 165 -2.93 -3.35 17.18
N LEU A 166 -1.63 -3.02 17.16
CA LEU A 166 -0.58 -3.99 17.47
C LEU A 166 -0.65 -4.50 18.91
N LYS A 167 -0.94 -3.64 19.88
CA LYS A 167 -1.17 -4.04 21.27
C LYS A 167 -2.36 -4.99 21.39
N THR A 168 -3.44 -4.74 20.66
CA THR A 168 -4.60 -5.62 20.63
C THR A 168 -4.24 -6.99 20.04
N ILE A 169 -3.45 -7.03 18.96
CA ILE A 169 -2.96 -8.29 18.37
C ILE A 169 -2.09 -9.04 19.37
N LEU A 170 -1.12 -8.37 19.98
CA LEU A 170 -0.22 -8.98 20.97
C LEU A 170 -0.98 -9.56 22.17
N SER A 171 -1.97 -8.82 22.69
CA SER A 171 -2.83 -9.31 23.78
C SER A 171 -3.62 -10.56 23.40
N ARG A 172 -4.13 -10.63 22.14
CA ARG A 172 -4.87 -11.80 21.65
C ARG A 172 -3.98 -13.01 21.36
N GLU A 173 -2.68 -12.80 21.22
CA GLU A 173 -1.67 -13.85 21.04
C GLU A 173 -0.97 -14.23 22.37
N ASP A 174 -1.43 -13.69 23.50
CA ASP A 174 -0.83 -13.87 24.84
C ASP A 174 0.67 -13.49 24.90
N ILE A 175 1.06 -12.47 24.13
CA ILE A 175 2.44 -11.98 24.05
C ILE A 175 2.56 -10.69 24.86
N SER A 176 3.61 -10.60 25.69
CA SER A 176 3.93 -9.39 26.45
C SER A 176 4.21 -8.20 25.53
N HIS A 177 3.66 -7.04 25.87
CA HIS A 177 3.83 -5.84 25.07
C HIS A 177 5.28 -5.32 25.15
N PRO A 178 5.91 -5.00 24.01
CA PRO A 178 7.14 -4.22 23.99
C PRO A 178 6.94 -2.84 24.63
N SER A 179 8.03 -2.16 24.99
CA SER A 179 7.93 -0.78 25.47
C SER A 179 7.28 0.12 24.42
N ASP A 180 6.54 1.14 24.85
CA ASP A 180 5.89 2.08 23.92
C ASP A 180 6.88 2.81 23.02
N VAL A 181 8.10 3.05 23.51
CA VAL A 181 9.19 3.65 22.74
C VAL A 181 9.64 2.72 21.61
N ASP A 182 9.82 1.43 21.91
CA ASP A 182 10.26 0.44 20.93
C ASP A 182 9.20 0.20 19.86
N LEU A 183 7.94 0.12 20.28
CA LEU A 183 6.81 -0.04 19.37
C LEU A 183 6.62 1.19 18.48
N GLY A 184 6.77 2.40 19.03
CA GLY A 184 6.69 3.64 18.29
C GLY A 184 7.78 3.77 17.23
N GLN A 185 9.04 3.44 17.56
CA GLN A 185 10.15 3.40 16.59
C GLN A 185 9.91 2.37 15.50
N PHE A 186 9.44 1.18 15.87
CA PHE A 186 9.09 0.12 14.94
C PHE A 186 8.01 0.55 13.95
N ILE A 187 6.92 1.16 14.42
CA ILE A 187 5.81 1.65 13.57
C ILE A 187 6.31 2.75 12.62
N SER A 188 7.08 3.70 13.12
CA SER A 188 7.62 4.80 12.33
C SER A 188 8.50 4.30 11.18
N HIS A 189 9.25 3.21 11.39
CA HIS A 189 10.10 2.60 10.38
C HIS A 189 9.32 2.10 9.15
N TYR A 190 8.07 1.63 9.34
CA TYR A 190 7.23 1.14 8.22
C TYR A 190 6.28 2.20 7.67
N ASN A 191 6.41 3.46 8.10
CA ASN A 191 5.77 4.64 7.50
C ASN A 191 4.26 4.49 7.26
N GLY A 192 3.54 3.85 8.18
CA GLY A 192 2.08 3.70 8.12
C GLY A 192 1.57 2.55 7.24
N ASP A 193 2.45 1.72 6.68
CA ASP A 193 2.07 0.45 6.04
C ASP A 193 1.69 -0.58 7.11
N VAL A 194 0.41 -0.69 7.39
CA VAL A 194 -0.14 -1.57 8.43
C VAL A 194 0.14 -3.04 8.14
N ARG A 195 -0.03 -3.45 6.88
CA ARG A 195 0.21 -4.85 6.46
C ARG A 195 1.65 -5.25 6.73
N ARG A 196 2.60 -4.43 6.28
CA ARG A 196 4.03 -4.67 6.49
C ARG A 196 4.39 -4.63 7.97
N THR A 197 3.85 -3.68 8.72
CA THR A 197 4.09 -3.56 10.18
C THR A 197 3.65 -4.82 10.93
N ILE A 198 2.47 -5.36 10.64
CA ILE A 198 1.98 -6.60 11.26
C ILE A 198 2.85 -7.80 10.86
N THR A 199 3.20 -7.93 9.58
CA THR A 199 4.03 -9.04 9.06
C THR A 199 5.39 -9.05 9.73
N GLU A 200 6.04 -7.90 9.82
CA GLU A 200 7.38 -7.77 10.39
C GLU A 200 7.36 -7.95 11.92
N LEU A 201 6.28 -7.51 12.59
CA LEU A 201 6.09 -7.79 14.02
C LEU A 201 5.99 -9.29 14.27
N GLN A 202 5.18 -10.00 13.50
CA GLN A 202 5.05 -11.46 13.61
C GLN A 202 6.38 -12.16 13.36
N ALA A 203 7.14 -11.74 12.34
CA ALA A 203 8.45 -12.31 12.00
C ALA A 203 9.50 -12.05 13.11
N ALA A 204 9.53 -10.85 13.68
CA ALA A 204 10.43 -10.50 14.77
C ALA A 204 10.20 -11.38 16.00
N LEU A 205 8.95 -11.53 16.39
CA LEU A 205 8.56 -12.35 17.54
C LEU A 205 8.83 -13.82 17.32
N ALA A 206 8.54 -14.35 16.13
CA ALA A 206 8.82 -15.75 15.77
C ALA A 206 10.32 -16.06 15.79
N SER A 207 11.18 -15.10 15.46
CA SER A 207 12.64 -15.25 15.49
C SER A 207 13.27 -14.95 16.85
N GLY A 208 12.51 -14.50 17.84
CA GLY A 208 13.01 -14.02 19.14
C GLY A 208 13.87 -12.75 19.02
N THR A 209 13.77 -12.02 17.90
CA THR A 209 14.53 -10.80 17.66
C THR A 209 13.83 -9.62 18.34
N SER A 210 14.55 -8.79 19.10
CA SER A 210 13.95 -7.58 19.68
C SER A 210 13.60 -6.59 18.59
N LEU A 211 12.48 -5.85 18.74
CA LEU A 211 12.02 -4.85 17.79
C LEU A 211 13.08 -3.77 17.52
N LYS A 212 13.78 -3.33 18.56
CA LYS A 212 14.95 -2.42 18.44
C LYS A 212 16.01 -2.94 17.48
N ARG A 213 16.37 -4.21 17.61
CA ARG A 213 17.42 -4.79 16.76
C ARG A 213 17.02 -4.88 15.31
N GLN A 214 15.72 -5.04 15.03
CA GLN A 214 15.20 -5.09 13.67
C GLN A 214 15.18 -3.71 13.01
N VAL A 215 14.78 -2.68 13.75
CA VAL A 215 14.82 -1.28 13.32
C VAL A 215 16.28 -0.80 13.19
N ASN A 216 17.10 -1.01 14.22
CA ASN A 216 18.49 -0.58 14.24
C ASN A 216 19.29 -1.25 13.13
N LYS A 217 19.14 -2.55 12.91
CA LYS A 217 19.87 -3.27 11.85
C LYS A 217 19.64 -2.70 10.44
N SER A 218 18.51 -2.05 10.21
CA SER A 218 18.23 -1.39 8.94
C SER A 218 18.68 0.07 8.90
N LEU A 219 18.69 0.79 10.03
CA LEU A 219 19.12 2.18 10.13
C LEU A 219 20.63 2.29 10.32
N GLU A 220 21.24 1.50 11.22
CA GLU A 220 22.69 1.44 11.43
C GLU A 220 23.46 1.27 10.12
N ARG A 221 22.91 0.48 9.20
CA ARG A 221 23.51 0.28 7.87
C ARG A 221 23.54 1.57 7.03
N TYR A 222 22.52 2.43 7.13
CA TYR A 222 22.47 3.69 6.39
C TYR A 222 23.25 4.79 7.10
N ASP A 223 23.35 4.76 8.42
CA ASP A 223 24.25 5.61 9.21
C ASP A 223 25.71 5.33 8.83
N ASP A 224 26.10 4.05 8.77
CA ASP A 224 27.45 3.64 8.33
C ASP A 224 27.73 4.09 6.88
N ILE A 225 26.74 3.96 5.99
CA ILE A 225 26.87 4.43 4.60
C ILE A 225 27.03 5.95 4.54
N LEU A 226 26.26 6.70 5.35
CA LEU A 226 26.37 8.15 5.41
C LEU A 226 27.76 8.56 5.90
N GLN A 227 28.27 7.94 6.96
CA GLN A 227 29.63 8.19 7.46
C GLN A 227 30.69 7.88 6.41
N LEU A 228 30.54 6.83 5.61
CA LEU A 228 31.42 6.51 4.50
C LEU A 228 31.40 7.59 3.41
N LEU A 229 30.23 8.16 3.13
CA LEU A 229 30.04 9.24 2.17
C LEU A 229 30.68 10.54 2.69
N GLU A 230 30.51 10.88 3.98
CA GLU A 230 31.08 12.05 4.63
C GLU A 230 32.63 11.96 4.72
N SER A 231 33.13 10.75 4.93
CA SER A 231 34.60 10.49 4.97
C SER A 231 35.20 10.30 3.58
N GLU A 232 34.50 10.65 2.51
CA GLU A 232 34.93 10.53 1.11
C GLU A 232 35.28 9.09 0.67
N ASN A 233 34.90 8.09 1.45
CA ASN A 233 35.10 6.69 1.10
C ASN A 233 33.98 6.16 0.18
N HIS A 234 33.79 6.86 -0.95
CA HIS A 234 32.71 6.59 -1.91
C HIS A 234 32.73 5.17 -2.47
N ARG A 235 33.92 4.55 -2.58
CA ARG A 235 34.04 3.17 -3.06
C ARG A 235 33.34 2.19 -2.12
N LYS A 236 33.64 2.30 -0.82
CA LYS A 236 33.04 1.41 0.18
C LYS A 236 31.55 1.68 0.37
N ALA A 237 31.13 2.96 0.33
CA ALA A 237 29.71 3.33 0.34
C ALA A 237 28.94 2.70 -0.83
N LEU A 238 29.52 2.72 -2.03
CA LEU A 238 28.96 2.09 -3.21
C LEU A 238 28.85 0.57 -3.07
N GLU A 239 29.87 -0.09 -2.52
CA GLU A 239 29.85 -1.53 -2.24
C GLU A 239 28.72 -1.89 -1.28
N GLU A 240 28.52 -1.13 -0.18
CA GLU A 240 27.45 -1.34 0.79
C GLU A 240 26.06 -1.12 0.19
N LEU A 241 25.88 -0.11 -0.65
CA LEU A 241 24.63 0.14 -1.35
C LEU A 241 24.32 -0.95 -2.37
N HIS A 242 25.32 -1.47 -3.08
CA HIS A 242 25.14 -2.65 -3.95
C HIS A 242 24.77 -3.91 -3.14
N ASN A 243 25.40 -4.11 -1.97
CA ASN A 243 25.05 -5.20 -1.06
C ASN A 243 23.61 -5.07 -0.57
N ALA A 244 23.10 -3.84 -0.37
CA ALA A 244 21.70 -3.60 -0.05
C ALA A 244 20.78 -4.06 -1.19
N LEU A 245 21.08 -3.73 -2.45
CA LEU A 245 20.33 -4.21 -3.61
C LEU A 245 20.37 -5.75 -3.74
N TYR A 246 21.52 -6.39 -3.54
CA TYR A 246 21.65 -7.85 -3.56
C TYR A 246 20.85 -8.53 -2.44
N SER A 247 20.68 -7.87 -1.30
CA SER A 247 19.85 -8.38 -0.19
C SER A 247 18.35 -8.14 -0.40
N GLY A 248 17.93 -7.69 -1.60
CA GLY A 248 16.53 -7.52 -1.98
C GLY A 248 15.94 -6.15 -1.65
N LYS A 249 16.75 -5.16 -1.21
CA LYS A 249 16.27 -3.79 -1.03
C LYS A 249 16.03 -3.14 -2.39
N THR A 250 14.93 -2.42 -2.51
CA THR A 250 14.64 -1.61 -3.71
C THR A 250 15.39 -0.27 -3.65
N VAL A 251 15.50 0.42 -4.78
CA VAL A 251 16.03 1.79 -4.82
C VAL A 251 15.22 2.71 -3.89
N LYS A 252 13.92 2.55 -3.83
CA LYS A 252 13.06 3.33 -2.92
C LYS A 252 13.39 3.09 -1.46
N ASP A 253 13.64 1.84 -1.06
CA ASP A 253 14.08 1.52 0.30
C ASP A 253 15.42 2.18 0.64
N ILE A 254 16.34 2.22 -0.32
CA ILE A 254 17.65 2.87 -0.18
C ILE A 254 17.47 4.38 -0.05
N CYS A 255 16.73 5.01 -0.96
CA CYS A 255 16.48 6.45 -0.91
C CYS A 255 15.78 6.85 0.39
N TYR A 256 14.78 6.09 0.82
CA TYR A 256 14.11 6.32 2.09
C TYR A 256 15.06 6.19 3.30
N GLY A 257 15.85 5.13 3.36
CA GLY A 257 16.82 4.92 4.44
C GLY A 257 17.85 6.03 4.53
N LEU A 258 18.43 6.43 3.40
CA LEU A 258 19.37 7.55 3.34
C LEU A 258 18.71 8.89 3.72
N HIS A 259 17.50 9.16 3.25
CA HIS A 259 16.74 10.36 3.61
C HIS A 259 16.57 10.47 5.13
N GLU A 260 16.11 9.39 5.80
CA GLU A 260 15.89 9.36 7.24
C GLU A 260 17.15 9.66 8.05
N VAL A 261 18.28 9.10 7.61
CA VAL A 261 19.56 9.28 8.28
C VAL A 261 20.11 10.69 8.04
N ILE A 262 20.04 11.21 6.82
CA ILE A 262 20.50 12.56 6.47
C ILE A 262 19.73 13.62 7.27
N VAL A 263 18.40 13.50 7.36
CA VAL A 263 17.56 14.45 8.12
C VAL A 263 17.96 14.50 9.60
N LYS A 264 18.27 13.33 10.17
CA LYS A 264 18.65 13.19 11.60
C LYS A 264 20.11 13.47 11.89
N SER A 265 20.99 13.53 10.87
CA SER A 265 22.43 13.76 11.05
C SER A 265 22.74 15.16 11.55
N ASP A 266 23.93 15.33 12.10
CA ASP A 266 24.46 16.63 12.55
C ASP A 266 25.23 17.39 11.44
N MET A 267 25.04 17.01 10.17
CA MET A 267 25.65 17.69 9.02
C MET A 267 25.23 19.15 8.93
N SER A 268 26.07 19.96 8.28
CA SER A 268 25.69 21.34 7.94
C SER A 268 24.47 21.37 7.02
N ASP A 269 23.65 22.42 7.12
CA ASP A 269 22.44 22.56 6.32
C ASP A 269 22.75 22.48 4.81
N ASP A 270 23.82 23.11 4.34
CA ASP A 270 24.24 23.06 2.93
C ASP A 270 24.53 21.61 2.47
N SER A 271 25.24 20.84 3.30
CA SER A 271 25.49 19.42 3.02
C SER A 271 24.21 18.60 3.04
N LYS A 272 23.35 18.81 4.04
CA LYS A 272 22.03 18.15 4.09
C LYS A 272 21.23 18.40 2.83
N TYR A 273 21.09 19.64 2.39
CA TYR A 273 20.33 19.97 1.17
C TYR A 273 20.96 19.37 -0.08
N LYS A 274 22.29 19.36 -0.20
CA LYS A 274 22.97 18.69 -1.31
C LYS A 274 22.64 17.21 -1.36
N TYR A 275 22.72 16.53 -0.22
CA TYR A 275 22.47 15.08 -0.10
C TYR A 275 21.00 14.74 -0.32
N LEU A 276 20.07 15.49 0.30
CA LEU A 276 18.63 15.31 0.11
C LEU A 276 18.19 15.51 -1.34
N ARG A 277 18.79 16.50 -2.03
CA ARG A 277 18.55 16.73 -3.46
C ARG A 277 18.97 15.51 -4.29
N ALA A 278 20.18 14.98 -4.05
CA ALA A 278 20.68 13.82 -4.78
C ALA A 278 19.81 12.58 -4.55
N VAL A 279 19.36 12.36 -3.30
CA VAL A 279 18.44 11.25 -2.95
C VAL A 279 17.08 11.41 -3.63
N GLY A 280 16.50 12.61 -3.63
CA GLY A 280 15.24 12.88 -4.31
C GLY A 280 15.33 12.71 -5.83
N GLU A 281 16.42 13.17 -6.46
CA GLU A 281 16.67 12.94 -7.88
C GLU A 281 16.87 11.44 -8.20
N ALA A 282 17.50 10.68 -7.32
CA ALA A 282 17.64 9.24 -7.48
C ALA A 282 16.28 8.52 -7.42
N GLU A 283 15.42 8.89 -6.47
CA GLU A 283 14.08 8.32 -6.38
C GLU A 283 13.26 8.62 -7.65
N TRP A 284 13.29 9.87 -8.13
CA TRP A 284 12.61 10.26 -9.37
C TRP A 284 13.10 9.49 -10.60
N ARG A 285 14.42 9.25 -10.72
CA ARG A 285 15.05 8.50 -11.81
C ARG A 285 14.86 6.99 -11.70
N GLY A 286 14.33 6.49 -10.58
CA GLY A 286 14.16 5.06 -10.28
C GLY A 286 13.37 4.27 -11.32
N ASN A 287 12.49 4.94 -12.08
CA ASN A 287 11.71 4.31 -13.16
C ASN A 287 12.43 4.30 -14.52
N SER A 288 13.51 5.05 -14.68
CA SER A 288 14.21 5.24 -15.97
C SER A 288 15.61 4.62 -16.03
N MET A 289 16.16 4.23 -14.88
CA MET A 289 17.51 3.67 -14.77
C MET A 289 17.49 2.30 -14.09
N THR A 290 18.42 1.42 -14.46
CA THR A 290 18.58 0.17 -13.72
C THR A 290 19.06 0.44 -12.29
N PRO A 291 18.62 -0.33 -11.30
CA PRO A 291 18.95 -0.08 -9.88
C PRO A 291 20.43 0.10 -9.60
N ARG A 292 21.29 -0.71 -10.21
CA ARG A 292 22.76 -0.61 -10.04
C ARG A 292 23.35 0.68 -10.58
N VAL A 293 22.93 1.08 -11.77
CA VAL A 293 23.40 2.32 -12.42
C VAL A 293 22.94 3.53 -11.61
N LEU A 294 21.71 3.50 -11.13
CA LEU A 294 21.13 4.57 -10.32
C LEU A 294 21.89 4.77 -8.99
N VAL A 295 22.19 3.68 -8.29
CA VAL A 295 22.98 3.76 -7.03
C VAL A 295 24.39 4.27 -7.29
N SER A 296 25.03 3.85 -8.39
CA SER A 296 26.34 4.38 -8.77
C SER A 296 26.28 5.87 -9.12
N TRP A 297 25.22 6.29 -9.81
CA TRP A 297 24.96 7.69 -10.11
C TRP A 297 24.74 8.51 -8.82
N LEU A 298 23.92 7.99 -7.89
CA LEU A 298 23.67 8.64 -6.60
C LEU A 298 24.98 8.92 -5.84
N VAL A 299 25.83 7.91 -5.67
CA VAL A 299 27.13 8.08 -5.00
C VAL A 299 28.01 9.09 -5.72
N ALA A 300 27.96 9.14 -7.06
CA ALA A 300 28.72 10.13 -7.85
C ALA A 300 28.24 11.57 -7.63
N GLN A 301 26.95 11.78 -7.31
CA GLN A 301 26.40 13.12 -6.99
C GLN A 301 26.76 13.59 -5.58
N LEU A 302 27.17 12.67 -4.72
CA LEU A 302 27.50 12.93 -3.32
C LEU A 302 29.03 13.15 -3.07
N LYS A 303 29.78 13.19 -4.17
CA LYS A 303 31.20 13.59 -4.14
C LYS A 303 31.38 15.07 -3.87
#